data_8eae298ff14a247cc7c0c46de877191e
#
_entry.id   8eae298ff14a247cc7c0c46de877191e
#
_cell.length_a   1.000
_cell.length_b   1.000
_cell.length_c   1.000
_cell.angle_alpha   90.00
_cell.angle_beta   90.00
_cell.angle_gamma   90.00
#
_symmetry.space_group_name_H-M   'P 1'
#
loop_
_entity.id
_entity.type
_entity.pdbx_description
1 polymer ?
#
loop_
_entity_poly.entity_id
_entity_poly.type
_entity_poly.pdbx_seq_one_letter_code
_entity_poly.pdbx_strand_id
1 'polypeptide(L)'
;MARAHASSVINAPIEKVWNRIREYNGLADWHPGIAKSTIEGGKPSDQVGCVRALTLQDGGRIREQLLEMSDLGHHYSYAILEGPLPVANYRATLRLRRISDGNRTYAEWSATFDADPPEKQAEAEDFISNAVFQGGFDALKKHFGG
;
A
#
# COMPACT_ATOMS: atom_id res chain seq x y z
N MET A 1 20.20 -0.97 4.53
CA MET A 1 18.85 -1.17 3.98
C MET A 1 17.81 -1.06 5.09
N ALA A 2 16.78 -0.28 4.85
CA ALA A 2 15.71 -0.09 5.82
C ALA A 2 14.51 -0.98 5.48
N ARG A 3 13.67 -1.26 6.46
CA ARG A 3 12.48 -2.09 6.29
C ARG A 3 11.29 -1.47 7.03
N ALA A 4 10.11 -1.60 6.44
CA ALA A 4 8.85 -1.25 7.07
C ALA A 4 7.90 -2.43 6.91
N HIS A 5 7.05 -2.65 7.89
CA HIS A 5 6.15 -3.78 7.88
C HIS A 5 4.95 -3.55 8.80
N ALA A 6 3.79 -4.02 8.37
CA ALA A 6 2.62 -4.17 9.21
C ALA A 6 1.84 -5.39 8.75
N SER A 7 1.13 -6.02 9.67
CA SER A 7 0.21 -7.10 9.35
C SER A 7 -1.02 -7.00 10.23
N SER A 8 -2.14 -7.47 9.72
CA SER A 8 -3.42 -7.42 10.41
C SER A 8 -4.32 -8.55 9.95
N VAL A 9 -5.33 -8.84 10.75
CA VAL A 9 -6.42 -9.73 10.36
C VAL A 9 -7.62 -8.87 10.00
N ILE A 10 -8.13 -9.06 8.78
CA ILE A 10 -9.32 -8.36 8.29
C ILE A 10 -10.50 -9.34 8.40
N ASN A 11 -11.56 -8.93 9.04
CA ASN A 11 -12.72 -9.80 9.31
C ASN A 11 -13.68 -9.84 8.12
N ALA A 12 -13.18 -10.33 6.99
CA ALA A 12 -13.94 -10.48 5.75
C ALA A 12 -13.25 -11.52 4.86
N PRO A 13 -14.00 -12.17 3.94
CA PRO A 13 -13.41 -13.12 3.01
C PRO A 13 -12.36 -12.46 2.10
N ILE A 14 -11.34 -13.23 1.72
CA ILE A 14 -10.21 -12.71 0.94
C ILE A 14 -10.67 -12.09 -0.40
N GLU A 15 -11.69 -12.64 -1.03
CA GLU A 15 -12.20 -12.13 -2.30
C GLU A 15 -12.72 -10.70 -2.15
N LYS A 16 -13.40 -10.40 -1.04
CA LYS A 16 -13.93 -9.06 -0.79
C LYS A 16 -12.81 -8.06 -0.51
N VAL A 17 -11.84 -8.46 0.31
CA VAL A 17 -10.72 -7.58 0.64
C VAL A 17 -9.86 -7.34 -0.61
N TRP A 18 -9.57 -8.41 -1.37
CA TRP A 18 -8.78 -8.30 -2.58
C TRP A 18 -9.46 -7.40 -3.62
N ASN A 19 -10.77 -7.57 -3.85
CA ASN A 19 -11.49 -6.72 -4.79
C ASN A 19 -11.37 -5.24 -4.43
N ARG A 20 -11.28 -4.92 -3.15
CA ARG A 20 -11.12 -3.54 -2.72
C ARG A 20 -9.71 -3.02 -2.98
N ILE A 21 -8.69 -3.78 -2.60
CA ILE A 21 -7.31 -3.27 -2.65
C ILE A 21 -6.63 -3.45 -4.00
N ARG A 22 -7.10 -4.41 -4.83
CA ARG A 22 -6.50 -4.65 -6.14
C ARG A 22 -6.73 -3.48 -7.11
N GLU A 23 -7.70 -2.65 -6.84
CA GLU A 23 -7.89 -1.43 -7.63
C GLU A 23 -6.77 -0.45 -7.30
N TYR A 24 -5.71 -0.51 -8.09
CA TYR A 24 -4.50 0.25 -7.83
C TYR A 24 -4.77 1.76 -7.74
N ASN A 25 -5.70 2.27 -8.55
CA ASN A 25 -6.11 3.67 -8.53
C ASN A 25 -7.12 3.98 -7.41
N GLY A 26 -7.52 2.98 -6.64
CA GLY A 26 -8.54 3.13 -5.61
C GLY A 26 -8.00 3.38 -4.21
N LEU A 27 -6.71 3.62 -4.06
CA LEU A 27 -6.09 3.80 -2.74
C LEU A 27 -6.74 4.93 -1.93
N ALA A 28 -7.12 6.01 -2.60
CA ALA A 28 -7.80 7.14 -1.95
C ALA A 28 -9.16 6.77 -1.37
N ASP A 29 -9.78 5.70 -1.88
CA ASP A 29 -11.11 5.30 -1.43
C ASP A 29 -11.08 4.58 -0.08
N TRP A 30 -9.95 4.05 0.32
CA TRP A 30 -9.88 3.32 1.60
C TRP A 30 -8.73 3.76 2.52
N HIS A 31 -7.66 4.35 2.01
CA HIS A 31 -6.54 4.80 2.86
C HIS A 31 -6.75 6.25 3.28
N PRO A 32 -6.84 6.53 4.59
CA PRO A 32 -7.18 7.88 5.06
C PRO A 32 -6.11 8.94 4.81
N GLY A 33 -4.87 8.53 4.59
CA GLY A 33 -3.77 9.47 4.30
C GLY A 33 -3.76 9.98 2.87
N ILE A 34 -4.56 9.37 1.98
CA ILE A 34 -4.56 9.68 0.55
C ILE A 34 -5.82 10.45 0.18
N ALA A 35 -5.66 11.68 -0.30
CA ALA A 35 -6.79 12.52 -0.71
C ALA A 35 -7.26 12.21 -2.13
N LYS A 36 -6.33 11.88 -3.03
CA LYS A 36 -6.64 11.68 -4.44
C LYS A 36 -5.65 10.74 -5.10
N SER A 37 -6.12 9.96 -6.08
CA SER A 37 -5.27 9.08 -6.90
C SER A 37 -5.70 9.17 -8.36
N THR A 38 -4.74 9.32 -9.27
CA THR A 38 -4.99 9.30 -10.71
C THR A 38 -3.89 8.50 -11.41
N ILE A 39 -4.26 7.75 -12.46
CA ILE A 39 -3.28 7.01 -13.26
C ILE A 39 -2.75 7.93 -14.36
N GLU A 40 -1.44 8.06 -14.43
CA GLU A 40 -0.79 8.89 -15.46
C GLU A 40 -1.01 8.30 -16.85
N GLY A 41 -1.27 9.18 -17.81
CA GLY A 41 -1.42 8.77 -19.20
C GLY A 41 -2.66 7.96 -19.54
N GLY A 42 -3.62 7.86 -18.62
CA GLY A 42 -4.88 7.14 -18.86
C GLY A 42 -4.73 5.64 -19.07
N LYS A 43 -3.64 5.04 -18.61
CA LYS A 43 -3.42 3.59 -18.72
C LYS A 43 -4.35 2.82 -17.80
N PRO A 44 -4.65 1.53 -18.11
CA PRO A 44 -5.39 0.69 -17.17
C PRO A 44 -4.67 0.59 -15.81
N SER A 45 -5.44 0.60 -14.73
CA SER A 45 -4.88 0.61 -13.37
C SER A 45 -4.30 -0.74 -12.94
N ASP A 46 -4.52 -1.80 -13.70
CA ASP A 46 -3.94 -3.12 -13.45
C ASP A 46 -2.79 -3.46 -14.40
N GLN A 47 -2.40 -2.51 -15.26
CA GLN A 47 -1.29 -2.71 -16.19
C GLN A 47 0.04 -2.48 -15.48
N VAL A 48 0.90 -3.50 -15.48
CA VAL A 48 2.26 -3.36 -14.94
C VAL A 48 2.98 -2.23 -15.67
N GLY A 49 3.64 -1.37 -14.89
CA GLY A 49 4.29 -0.17 -15.40
C GLY A 49 3.45 1.09 -15.29
N CYS A 50 2.14 0.98 -15.02
CA CYS A 50 1.33 2.17 -14.81
C CYS A 50 1.78 2.92 -13.54
N VAL A 51 1.58 4.22 -13.53
CA VAL A 51 1.97 5.08 -12.41
C VAL A 51 0.73 5.73 -11.84
N ARG A 52 0.51 5.55 -10.53
CA ARG A 52 -0.52 6.31 -9.83
C ARG A 52 0.11 7.55 -9.21
N ALA A 53 -0.51 8.69 -9.49
CA ALA A 53 -0.11 9.95 -8.90
C ALA A 53 -1.01 10.22 -7.71
N LEU A 54 -0.44 10.17 -6.52
CA LEU A 54 -1.17 10.31 -5.27
C LEU A 54 -1.03 11.74 -4.74
N THR A 55 -2.13 12.27 -4.20
CA THR A 55 -2.12 13.50 -3.43
C THR A 55 -2.43 13.14 -1.99
N LEU A 56 -1.53 13.52 -1.08
CA LEU A 56 -1.70 13.28 0.34
C LEU A 56 -2.66 14.31 0.93
N GLN A 57 -3.18 14.05 2.14
CA GLN A 57 -4.09 14.97 2.79
C GLN A 57 -3.47 16.35 3.07
N ASP A 58 -2.15 16.42 3.25
CA ASP A 58 -1.43 17.68 3.44
C ASP A 58 -1.04 18.37 2.12
N GLY A 59 -1.44 17.81 0.98
CA GLY A 59 -1.12 18.36 -0.33
C GLY A 59 0.17 17.82 -0.96
N GLY A 60 0.94 17.03 -0.23
CA GLY A 60 2.14 16.39 -0.77
C GLY A 60 1.78 15.41 -1.90
N ARG A 61 2.74 15.13 -2.78
CA ARG A 61 2.51 14.26 -3.93
C ARG A 61 3.52 13.14 -3.98
N ILE A 62 3.03 11.93 -4.30
CA ILE A 62 3.85 10.72 -4.47
C ILE A 62 3.48 10.10 -5.82
N ARG A 63 4.50 9.63 -6.54
CA ARG A 63 4.28 8.85 -7.76
C ARG A 63 4.74 7.43 -7.52
N GLU A 64 3.85 6.46 -7.77
CA GLU A 64 4.10 5.05 -7.50
C GLU A 64 3.85 4.21 -8.74
N GLN A 65 4.85 3.44 -9.16
CA GLN A 65 4.77 2.59 -10.34
C GLN A 65 4.43 1.16 -9.94
N LEU A 66 3.41 0.59 -10.59
CA LEU A 66 3.04 -0.80 -10.39
C LEU A 66 4.11 -1.71 -11.02
N LEU A 67 4.69 -2.59 -10.20
CA LEU A 67 5.73 -3.53 -10.64
C LEU A 67 5.19 -4.92 -10.93
N GLU A 68 4.16 -5.34 -10.18
CA GLU A 68 3.61 -6.69 -10.26
C GLU A 68 2.18 -6.67 -9.72
N MET A 69 1.30 -7.46 -10.33
CA MET A 69 -0.07 -7.66 -9.87
C MET A 69 -0.45 -9.11 -10.10
N SER A 70 -0.89 -9.81 -9.05
CA SER A 70 -1.31 -11.21 -9.14
C SER A 70 -2.69 -11.38 -8.49
N ASP A 71 -3.71 -11.58 -9.31
CA ASP A 71 -5.04 -11.90 -8.78
C ASP A 71 -5.08 -13.31 -8.20
N LEU A 72 -4.30 -14.21 -8.73
CA LEU A 72 -4.21 -15.57 -8.20
C LEU A 72 -3.53 -15.61 -6.85
N GLY A 73 -2.42 -14.88 -6.69
CA GLY A 73 -1.65 -14.83 -5.45
C GLY A 73 -2.12 -13.78 -4.46
N HIS A 74 -3.08 -12.93 -4.85
CA HIS A 74 -3.62 -11.84 -4.00
C HIS A 74 -2.53 -10.91 -3.48
N HIS A 75 -1.71 -10.40 -4.40
CA HIS A 75 -0.67 -9.42 -4.03
C HIS A 75 -0.36 -8.48 -5.18
N TYR A 76 0.17 -7.31 -4.83
CA TYR A 76 0.81 -6.44 -5.82
C TYR A 76 2.01 -5.75 -5.19
N SER A 77 2.96 -5.38 -6.06
CA SER A 77 4.18 -4.68 -5.66
C SER A 77 4.32 -3.38 -6.46
N TYR A 78 4.92 -2.38 -5.83
CA TYR A 78 5.10 -1.08 -6.45
C TYR A 78 6.37 -0.41 -5.94
N ALA A 79 6.83 0.58 -6.70
CA ALA A 79 7.99 1.39 -6.35
C ALA A 79 7.55 2.85 -6.23
N ILE A 80 8.18 3.59 -5.33
CA ILE A 80 8.02 5.05 -5.29
C ILE A 80 9.03 5.62 -6.27
N LEU A 81 8.55 6.39 -7.26
CA LEU A 81 9.41 7.09 -8.22
C LEU A 81 9.87 8.44 -7.68
N GLU A 82 8.97 9.16 -6.98
CA GLU A 82 9.30 10.42 -6.33
C GLU A 82 8.25 10.74 -5.27
N GLY A 83 8.63 11.51 -4.26
CA GLY A 83 7.73 11.91 -3.18
C GLY A 83 8.48 12.59 -2.06
N PRO A 84 7.75 13.06 -1.02
CA PRO A 84 8.35 13.81 0.09
C PRO A 84 8.97 12.92 1.18
N LEU A 85 8.81 11.61 1.11
CA LEU A 85 9.36 10.72 2.12
C LEU A 85 10.89 10.62 2.00
N PRO A 86 11.62 10.48 3.13
CA PRO A 86 13.08 10.39 3.09
C PRO A 86 13.55 8.98 2.72
N VAL A 87 13.17 8.52 1.52
CA VAL A 87 13.46 7.16 1.03
C VAL A 87 13.98 7.21 -0.40
N ALA A 88 14.81 6.21 -0.73
CA ALA A 88 15.29 5.95 -2.08
C ALA A 88 15.21 4.45 -2.33
N ASN A 89 15.09 4.05 -3.59
CA ASN A 89 15.01 2.64 -3.97
C ASN A 89 13.91 1.89 -3.21
N TYR A 90 12.77 2.54 -3.05
CA TYR A 90 11.63 2.01 -2.27
C TYR A 90 10.84 1.01 -3.10
N ARG A 91 10.62 -0.16 -2.53
CA ARG A 91 9.77 -1.18 -3.12
C ARG A 91 8.88 -1.78 -2.02
N ALA A 92 7.58 -1.83 -2.27
CA ALA A 92 6.62 -2.35 -1.31
C ALA A 92 5.76 -3.45 -1.93
N THR A 93 5.26 -4.34 -1.10
CA THR A 93 4.32 -5.39 -1.49
C THR A 93 3.17 -5.43 -0.50
N LEU A 94 1.95 -5.44 -1.02
CA LEU A 94 0.73 -5.65 -0.26
C LEU A 94 0.20 -7.03 -0.62
N ARG A 95 0.06 -7.91 0.37
CA ARG A 95 -0.26 -9.32 0.17
C ARG A 95 -1.36 -9.76 1.11
N LEU A 96 -2.29 -10.55 0.58
CA LEU A 96 -3.35 -11.18 1.37
C LEU A 96 -3.20 -12.69 1.34
N ARG A 97 -3.58 -13.33 2.46
CA ARG A 97 -3.69 -14.77 2.56
C ARG A 97 -5.00 -15.12 3.25
N ARG A 98 -5.62 -16.22 2.82
CA ARG A 98 -6.85 -16.70 3.43
C ARG A 98 -6.55 -17.30 4.80
N ILE A 99 -7.37 -16.94 5.79
CA ILE A 99 -7.45 -17.63 7.06
C ILE A 99 -8.69 -18.51 6.98
N SER A 100 -8.50 -19.82 6.85
CA SER A 100 -9.63 -20.74 6.68
C SER A 100 -10.54 -20.77 7.91
N ASP A 101 -9.94 -20.66 9.09
CA ASP A 101 -10.67 -20.56 10.34
C ASP A 101 -11.44 -19.24 10.41
N GLY A 102 -12.75 -19.31 10.22
CA GLY A 102 -13.62 -18.13 10.25
C GLY A 102 -13.69 -17.37 8.92
N ASN A 103 -13.06 -17.89 7.86
CA ASN A 103 -13.08 -17.27 6.53
C ASN A 103 -12.69 -15.78 6.58
N ARG A 104 -11.54 -15.51 7.18
CA ARG A 104 -10.99 -14.17 7.37
C ARG A 104 -9.76 -13.99 6.47
N THR A 105 -9.18 -12.81 6.52
CA THR A 105 -8.03 -12.46 5.68
C THR A 105 -6.86 -12.03 6.54
N TYR A 106 -5.70 -12.66 6.34
CA TYR A 106 -4.43 -12.15 6.84
C TYR A 106 -3.87 -11.19 5.81
N ALA A 107 -3.56 -9.98 6.23
CA ALA A 107 -3.01 -8.94 5.35
C ALA A 107 -1.63 -8.53 5.85
N GLU A 108 -0.67 -8.41 4.93
CA GLU A 108 0.65 -7.89 5.26
C GLU A 108 1.09 -6.88 4.21
N TRP A 109 1.78 -5.86 4.67
CA TRP A 109 2.31 -4.80 3.84
C TRP A 109 3.75 -4.58 4.25
N SER A 110 4.68 -4.74 3.32
CA SER A 110 6.10 -4.66 3.62
C SER A 110 6.82 -3.82 2.59
N ALA A 111 7.91 -3.21 3.00
CA ALA A 111 8.75 -2.42 2.10
C ALA A 111 10.22 -2.57 2.47
N THR A 112 11.06 -2.44 1.46
CA THR A 112 12.51 -2.27 1.63
C THR A 112 12.90 -0.98 0.92
N PHE A 113 13.85 -0.26 1.49
CA PHE A 113 14.29 1.02 0.94
C PHE A 113 15.62 1.42 1.54
N ASP A 114 16.20 2.49 1.00
CA ASP A 114 17.34 3.16 1.62
C ASP A 114 16.84 4.47 2.20
N ALA A 115 17.19 4.76 3.44
CA ALA A 115 16.87 6.05 4.04
C ALA A 115 17.74 7.13 3.41
N ASP A 116 17.12 8.26 3.05
CA ASP A 116 17.83 9.38 2.43
C ASP A 116 17.30 10.69 3.03
N PRO A 117 18.04 11.31 3.94
CA PRO A 117 19.39 10.95 4.40
C PRO A 117 19.41 9.73 5.35
N PRO A 118 20.54 9.01 5.46
CA PRO A 118 20.63 7.79 6.26
C PRO A 118 20.22 7.92 7.74
N GLU A 119 20.43 9.07 8.35
CA GLU A 119 20.04 9.31 9.74
C GLU A 119 18.52 9.36 9.95
N LYS A 120 17.74 9.38 8.89
CA LYS A 120 16.28 9.34 8.95
C LYS A 120 15.73 7.91 8.95
N GLN A 121 16.59 6.88 8.97
CA GLN A 121 16.13 5.50 8.80
C GLN A 121 15.09 5.09 9.85
N ALA A 122 15.36 5.25 11.12
CA ALA A 122 14.44 4.83 12.17
C ALA A 122 13.11 5.58 12.09
N GLU A 123 13.15 6.87 11.80
CA GLU A 123 11.96 7.70 11.65
C GLU A 123 11.12 7.25 10.44
N ALA A 124 11.77 6.96 9.30
CA ALA A 124 11.09 6.49 8.10
C ALA A 124 10.47 5.11 8.30
N GLU A 125 11.21 4.18 8.91
CA GLU A 125 10.69 2.84 9.20
C GLU A 125 9.45 2.91 10.08
N ASP A 126 9.49 3.72 11.14
CA ASP A 126 8.37 3.89 12.06
C ASP A 126 7.17 4.52 11.38
N PHE A 127 7.37 5.61 10.65
CA PHE A 127 6.29 6.32 9.98
C PHE A 127 5.59 5.43 8.93
N ILE A 128 6.37 4.75 8.10
CA ILE A 128 5.81 3.92 7.02
C ILE A 128 5.09 2.71 7.62
N SER A 129 5.68 2.05 8.64
CA SER A 129 5.05 0.89 9.26
C SER A 129 3.74 1.24 9.95
N ASN A 130 3.69 2.35 10.68
CA ASN A 130 2.56 2.68 11.54
C ASN A 130 1.55 3.62 10.89
N ALA A 131 1.99 4.77 10.36
CA ALA A 131 1.07 5.74 9.77
C ALA A 131 0.57 5.28 8.40
N VAL A 132 1.45 4.72 7.58
CA VAL A 132 1.07 4.31 6.22
C VAL A 132 0.44 2.92 6.22
N PHE A 133 1.17 1.90 6.63
CA PHE A 133 0.72 0.51 6.51
C PHE A 133 -0.35 0.16 7.53
N GLN A 134 -0.06 0.31 8.80
CA GLN A 134 -1.04 0.00 9.84
C GLN A 134 -2.25 0.92 9.76
N GLY A 135 -2.04 2.20 9.46
CA GLY A 135 -3.14 3.15 9.27
C GLY A 135 -4.09 2.72 8.15
N GLY A 136 -3.55 2.19 7.06
CA GLY A 136 -4.34 1.63 5.98
C GLY A 136 -5.12 0.39 6.41
N PHE A 137 -4.47 -0.53 7.13
CA PHE A 137 -5.16 -1.72 7.64
C PHE A 137 -6.25 -1.39 8.64
N ASP A 138 -6.03 -0.42 9.51
CA ASP A 138 -7.05 0.00 10.48
C ASP A 138 -8.29 0.51 9.75
N ALA A 139 -8.10 1.26 8.66
CA ALA A 139 -9.21 1.73 7.84
C ALA A 139 -9.95 0.58 7.14
N LEU A 140 -9.22 -0.40 6.62
CA LEU A 140 -9.84 -1.59 6.02
C LEU A 140 -10.62 -2.39 7.05
N LYS A 141 -10.07 -2.58 8.23
CA LYS A 141 -10.76 -3.30 9.32
C LYS A 141 -12.08 -2.61 9.65
N LYS A 142 -12.06 -1.29 9.76
CA LYS A 142 -13.26 -0.51 10.03
C LYS A 142 -14.28 -0.61 8.90
N HIS A 143 -13.81 -0.57 7.65
CA HIS A 143 -14.66 -0.69 6.47
C HIS A 143 -15.38 -2.05 6.42
N PHE A 144 -14.72 -3.12 6.82
CA PHE A 144 -15.27 -4.47 6.79
C PHE A 144 -15.89 -4.91 8.13
N GLY A 145 -16.20 -3.97 9.02
CA GLY A 145 -16.97 -4.23 10.23
C GLY A 145 -16.15 -4.70 11.43
N GLY A 146 -14.91 -4.38 11.43
CA GLY A 146 -14.14 -4.69 12.58
C GLY A 146 -12.84 -5.32 12.39
#